data_c87c5b88f150f3fe05bde9dad081e571
#
_entry.id   c87c5b88f150f3fe05bde9dad081e571
#
_cell.length_a   1.000
_cell.length_b   1.000
_cell.length_c   1.000
_cell.angle_alpha   90.00
_cell.angle_beta   90.00
_cell.angle_gamma   90.00
#
_symmetry.space_group_name_H-M   'P 1'
#
loop_
_entity.id
_entity.type
_entity.pdbx_description
1 polymer ?
#
loop_
_entity_poly.entity_id
_entity_poly.type
_entity_poly.pdbx_seq_one_letter_code
_entity_poly.pdbx_strand_id
1 'polypeptide(L)'
;MSTSFLLSGLKFGSVLAQNQMLRRAIPSSGESLPIIGLGTSRVFDVDPENRQELKIRKEIIEVLLDNGGSLVDTSPMYGQSEDLIGAILNDYPRRNELFLATKVWTKGKTEGEQQISESFKKMNTTKMELIQIHNLVDWKTQIKTLRQMKESGEISYIGITHYKSSAFKEMEDIIKKEPIDFAQFNYSIGERDAEERLLPICQDYGVATIINRPFMRGKLFRSFKNQTLPNWCKDYDISSWGQFFLKYIIANPAVTNIIPATSKSKNMLDNSFAGMGRVADFKIQKRMLEML
;
A
#
# COMPACT_ATOMS: atom_id res chain seq x y z
N MET A 1 -2.74 -63.12 -5.13
CA MET A 1 -1.66 -62.13 -5.32
C MET A 1 -2.31 -60.78 -5.54
N SER A 2 -2.42 -59.98 -4.49
CA SER A 2 -3.03 -58.60 -4.54
C SER A 2 -1.89 -57.62 -4.42
N THR A 3 -1.62 -56.89 -5.49
CA THR A 3 -0.61 -55.84 -5.56
C THR A 3 -1.26 -54.52 -5.14
N SER A 4 -0.93 -54.02 -3.93
CA SER A 4 -1.32 -52.69 -3.48
C SER A 4 -0.38 -51.66 -4.09
N PHE A 5 -0.91 -50.75 -4.92
CA PHE A 5 -0.22 -49.54 -5.38
C PHE A 5 -0.36 -48.45 -4.32
N LEU A 6 0.72 -48.10 -3.67
CA LEU A 6 0.84 -46.91 -2.82
C LEU A 6 1.02 -45.68 -3.73
N LEU A 7 0.00 -44.84 -3.80
CA LEU A 7 0.14 -43.50 -4.39
C LEU A 7 0.86 -42.59 -3.36
N SER A 8 2.12 -42.29 -3.66
CA SER A 8 2.85 -41.20 -3.00
C SER A 8 2.35 -39.88 -3.59
N GLY A 9 1.41 -39.25 -2.91
CA GLY A 9 0.93 -37.91 -3.24
C GLY A 9 2.03 -36.86 -3.06
N LEU A 10 2.48 -36.30 -4.14
CA LEU A 10 3.51 -35.27 -4.23
C LEU A 10 3.05 -33.99 -3.52
N LYS A 11 3.79 -33.56 -2.48
CA LYS A 11 3.70 -32.26 -1.81
C LYS A 11 4.26 -31.11 -2.66
N PHE A 12 3.89 -31.01 -3.94
CA PHE A 12 4.34 -29.90 -4.80
C PHE A 12 3.54 -28.61 -4.61
N GLY A 13 2.34 -28.66 -4.03
CA GLY A 13 1.50 -27.48 -3.85
C GLY A 13 1.95 -26.51 -2.74
N SER A 14 2.73 -26.97 -1.75
CA SER A 14 3.07 -26.14 -0.57
C SER A 14 4.29 -25.24 -0.79
N VAL A 15 5.21 -25.57 -1.68
CA VAL A 15 6.43 -24.78 -1.93
C VAL A 15 6.15 -23.59 -2.85
N LEU A 16 5.26 -23.74 -3.83
CA LEU A 16 4.86 -22.63 -4.71
C LEU A 16 4.04 -21.56 -4.00
N ALA A 17 3.21 -21.94 -3.03
CA ALA A 17 2.42 -20.99 -2.24
C ALA A 17 3.28 -20.15 -1.28
N GLN A 18 4.44 -20.64 -0.86
CA GLN A 18 5.35 -19.94 0.06
C GLN A 18 6.05 -18.72 -0.57
N ASN A 19 6.16 -18.66 -1.90
CA ASN A 19 6.89 -17.60 -2.61
C ASN A 19 5.97 -16.58 -3.31
N GLN A 20 4.66 -16.65 -3.12
CA GLN A 20 3.73 -15.71 -3.73
C GLN A 20 3.36 -14.58 -2.75
N MET A 21 3.29 -13.36 -3.29
CA MET A 21 2.79 -12.20 -2.56
C MET A 21 1.34 -12.43 -2.13
N LEU A 22 1.06 -12.29 -0.84
CA LEU A 22 -0.31 -12.30 -0.32
C LEU A 22 -1.13 -11.22 -1.02
N ARG A 23 -2.35 -11.57 -1.39
CA ARG A 23 -3.30 -10.66 -2.04
C ARG A 23 -4.58 -10.60 -1.22
N ARG A 24 -5.22 -9.44 -1.21
CA ARG A 24 -6.52 -9.25 -0.57
C ARG A 24 -7.48 -8.56 -1.52
N ALA A 25 -8.75 -8.94 -1.45
CA ALA A 25 -9.76 -8.35 -2.30
C ALA A 25 -10.04 -6.89 -1.93
N ILE A 26 -10.25 -6.04 -2.93
CA ILE A 26 -10.89 -4.75 -2.80
C ILE A 26 -12.40 -5.05 -2.66
N PRO A 27 -13.03 -4.78 -1.52
CA PRO A 27 -14.40 -5.27 -1.28
C PRO A 27 -15.42 -4.77 -2.29
N SER A 28 -15.27 -3.55 -2.80
CA SER A 28 -16.22 -2.94 -3.75
C SER A 28 -16.22 -3.58 -5.14
N SER A 29 -15.14 -4.24 -5.55
CA SER A 29 -15.02 -4.82 -6.90
C SER A 29 -14.71 -6.32 -6.89
N GLY A 30 -14.15 -6.85 -5.80
CA GLY A 30 -13.59 -8.19 -5.74
C GLY A 30 -12.21 -8.31 -6.41
N GLU A 31 -11.67 -7.24 -7.01
CA GLU A 31 -10.32 -7.24 -7.57
C GLU A 31 -9.29 -7.52 -6.49
N SER A 32 -8.29 -8.35 -6.81
CA SER A 32 -7.27 -8.77 -5.86
C SER A 32 -6.06 -7.84 -5.89
N LEU A 33 -5.75 -7.19 -4.77
CA LEU A 33 -4.62 -6.28 -4.62
C LEU A 33 -3.49 -6.93 -3.80
N PRO A 34 -2.21 -6.86 -4.24
CA PRO A 34 -1.08 -7.33 -3.44
C PRO A 34 -0.98 -6.59 -2.10
N ILE A 35 -0.56 -7.30 -1.04
CA ILE A 35 -0.50 -6.72 0.31
C ILE A 35 0.60 -5.66 0.48
N ILE A 36 1.67 -5.71 -0.32
CA ILE A 36 2.76 -4.73 -0.31
C ILE A 36 2.72 -3.89 -1.59
N GLY A 37 2.69 -2.58 -1.40
CA GLY A 37 2.85 -1.55 -2.40
C GLY A 37 4.07 -0.67 -2.12
N LEU A 38 4.14 0.48 -2.76
CA LEU A 38 5.22 1.47 -2.65
C LEU A 38 4.62 2.86 -2.38
N GLY A 39 5.02 3.48 -1.26
CA GLY A 39 4.78 4.90 -1.01
C GLY A 39 5.94 5.75 -1.54
N THR A 40 5.64 6.88 -2.15
CA THR A 40 6.65 7.75 -2.79
C THR A 40 7.01 9.00 -1.99
N SER A 41 6.24 9.34 -0.96
CA SER A 41 6.46 10.56 -0.16
C SER A 41 7.91 10.71 0.31
N ARG A 42 8.55 11.83 -0.03
CA ARG A 42 9.95 12.20 0.30
C ARG A 42 11.04 11.38 -0.39
N VAL A 43 10.73 10.22 -0.93
CA VAL A 43 11.75 9.32 -1.52
C VAL A 43 11.76 9.35 -3.04
N PHE A 44 10.69 9.87 -3.65
CA PHE A 44 10.58 10.10 -5.09
C PHE A 44 10.55 11.60 -5.46
N ASP A 45 10.75 12.48 -4.49
CA ASP A 45 10.94 13.93 -4.72
C ASP A 45 12.38 14.19 -5.15
N VAL A 46 12.68 13.85 -6.41
CA VAL A 46 13.99 14.01 -7.06
C VAL A 46 13.78 14.47 -8.49
N ASP A 47 14.77 15.18 -9.04
CA ASP A 47 14.74 15.71 -10.39
C ASP A 47 14.61 14.56 -11.42
N PRO A 48 13.54 14.50 -12.24
CA PRO A 48 13.35 13.49 -13.26
C PRO A 48 14.40 13.53 -14.37
N GLU A 49 15.09 14.67 -14.58
CA GLU A 49 16.20 14.79 -15.53
C GLU A 49 17.50 14.16 -15.00
N ASN A 50 17.58 13.89 -13.69
CA ASN A 50 18.70 13.17 -13.10
C ASN A 50 18.62 11.69 -13.46
N ARG A 51 19.34 11.29 -14.52
CA ARG A 51 19.32 9.91 -15.05
C ARG A 51 19.68 8.85 -14.04
N GLN A 52 20.55 9.15 -13.07
CA GLN A 52 20.94 8.19 -12.02
C GLN A 52 19.78 7.96 -11.03
N GLU A 53 19.15 9.03 -10.55
CA GLU A 53 18.00 8.95 -9.66
C GLU A 53 16.79 8.31 -10.34
N LEU A 54 16.52 8.65 -11.60
CA LEU A 54 15.48 8.03 -12.42
C LEU A 54 15.69 6.51 -12.53
N LYS A 55 16.91 6.07 -12.84
CA LYS A 55 17.25 4.65 -12.93
C LYS A 55 17.03 3.93 -11.60
N ILE A 56 17.47 4.52 -10.48
CA ILE A 56 17.28 3.93 -9.14
C ILE A 56 15.79 3.79 -8.82
N ARG A 57 14.97 4.81 -9.09
CA ARG A 57 13.52 4.75 -8.79
C ARG A 57 12.77 3.79 -9.70
N LYS A 58 13.16 3.71 -10.97
CA LYS A 58 12.66 2.69 -11.89
C LYS A 58 12.97 1.28 -11.37
N GLU A 59 14.21 1.01 -10.95
CA GLU A 59 14.61 -0.27 -10.36
C GLU A 59 13.76 -0.64 -9.12
N ILE A 60 13.41 0.34 -8.29
CA ILE A 60 12.54 0.09 -7.13
C ILE A 60 11.15 -0.38 -7.56
N ILE A 61 10.57 0.23 -8.61
CA ILE A 61 9.28 -0.18 -9.18
C ILE A 61 9.40 -1.59 -9.82
N GLU A 62 10.48 -1.86 -10.52
CA GLU A 62 10.74 -3.18 -11.10
C GLU A 62 10.85 -4.26 -10.01
N VAL A 63 11.59 -4.01 -8.94
CA VAL A 63 11.67 -4.93 -7.79
C VAL A 63 10.30 -5.16 -7.15
N LEU A 64 9.46 -4.13 -7.03
CA LEU A 64 8.09 -4.29 -6.54
C LEU A 64 7.30 -5.25 -7.44
N LEU A 65 7.27 -5.01 -8.75
CA LEU A 65 6.53 -5.82 -9.74
C LEU A 65 7.06 -7.25 -9.81
N ASP A 66 8.38 -7.44 -9.83
CA ASP A 66 9.02 -8.76 -9.91
C ASP A 66 8.72 -9.63 -8.68
N ASN A 67 8.36 -9.01 -7.57
CA ASN A 67 7.97 -9.68 -6.34
C ASN A 67 6.44 -9.68 -6.12
N GLY A 68 5.66 -9.42 -7.17
CA GLY A 68 4.20 -9.56 -7.18
C GLY A 68 3.43 -8.39 -6.56
N GLY A 69 4.10 -7.28 -6.21
CA GLY A 69 3.45 -6.02 -5.83
C GLY A 69 2.94 -5.26 -7.05
N SER A 70 2.11 -4.24 -6.86
CA SER A 70 1.58 -3.43 -7.98
C SER A 70 1.27 -1.99 -7.62
N LEU A 71 0.86 -1.70 -6.39
CA LEU A 71 0.40 -0.37 -6.01
C LEU A 71 1.56 0.60 -5.81
N VAL A 72 1.50 1.75 -6.50
CA VAL A 72 2.40 2.89 -6.33
C VAL A 72 1.57 4.11 -5.93
N ASP A 73 1.75 4.57 -4.69
CA ASP A 73 1.00 5.70 -4.12
C ASP A 73 1.84 6.98 -4.15
N THR A 74 1.30 8.01 -4.78
CA THR A 74 1.90 9.35 -4.87
C THR A 74 0.91 10.46 -4.51
N SER A 75 1.28 11.72 -4.72
CA SER A 75 0.44 12.89 -4.49
C SER A 75 1.05 14.13 -5.15
N PRO A 76 0.24 15.09 -5.61
CA PRO A 76 0.73 16.40 -6.08
C PRO A 76 1.51 17.19 -5.01
N MET A 77 1.35 16.83 -3.71
CA MET A 77 2.12 17.41 -2.60
C MET A 77 3.53 16.82 -2.42
N TYR A 78 3.92 15.82 -3.18
CA TYR A 78 5.20 15.12 -2.95
C TYR A 78 6.31 15.63 -3.88
N GLY A 79 6.35 16.96 -4.09
CA GLY A 79 7.35 17.62 -4.94
C GLY A 79 7.30 17.11 -6.37
N GLN A 80 8.41 16.63 -6.88
CA GLN A 80 8.54 16.13 -8.26
C GLN A 80 8.16 14.64 -8.43
N SER A 81 7.53 14.04 -7.41
CA SER A 81 7.23 12.60 -7.41
C SER A 81 6.33 12.16 -8.57
N GLU A 82 5.30 12.95 -8.93
CA GLU A 82 4.43 12.65 -10.07
C GLU A 82 5.16 12.79 -11.41
N ASP A 83 5.97 13.82 -11.56
CA ASP A 83 6.80 14.04 -12.77
C ASP A 83 7.82 12.91 -12.94
N LEU A 84 8.44 12.47 -11.84
CA LEU A 84 9.39 11.35 -11.85
C LEU A 84 8.71 10.03 -12.23
N ILE A 85 7.52 9.76 -11.70
CA ILE A 85 6.74 8.58 -12.09
C ILE A 85 6.42 8.66 -13.58
N GLY A 86 5.98 9.81 -14.09
CA GLY A 86 5.71 10.02 -15.51
C GLY A 86 6.93 9.77 -16.40
N ALA A 87 8.11 10.24 -15.99
CA ALA A 87 9.36 9.97 -16.70
C ALA A 87 9.71 8.46 -16.70
N ILE A 88 9.43 7.74 -15.60
CA ILE A 88 9.60 6.28 -15.55
C ILE A 88 8.60 5.58 -16.48
N LEU A 89 7.36 6.05 -16.52
CA LEU A 89 6.28 5.42 -17.29
C LEU A 89 6.36 5.70 -18.79
N ASN A 90 7.18 6.66 -19.21
CA ASN A 90 7.40 6.92 -20.63
C ASN A 90 7.94 5.65 -21.31
N ASP A 91 7.17 5.10 -22.24
CA ASP A 91 7.47 3.84 -22.93
C ASP A 91 7.71 2.64 -21.98
N TYR A 92 7.10 2.65 -20.78
CA TYR A 92 7.26 1.56 -19.81
C TYR A 92 6.37 0.35 -20.15
N PRO A 93 6.94 -0.78 -20.55
CA PRO A 93 6.18 -1.90 -21.11
C PRO A 93 5.27 -2.58 -20.06
N ARG A 94 5.55 -2.38 -18.77
CA ARG A 94 4.82 -3.00 -17.65
C ARG A 94 3.80 -2.04 -16.99
N ARG A 95 3.40 -0.94 -17.67
CA ARG A 95 2.41 0.01 -17.12
C ARG A 95 1.12 -0.69 -16.65
N ASN A 96 0.65 -1.67 -17.39
CA ASN A 96 -0.59 -2.39 -17.11
C ASN A 96 -0.51 -3.31 -15.88
N GLU A 97 0.68 -3.55 -15.35
CA GLU A 97 0.88 -4.29 -14.09
C GLU A 97 0.79 -3.37 -12.86
N LEU A 98 0.86 -2.05 -13.06
CA LEU A 98 0.83 -1.06 -11.98
C LEU A 98 -0.60 -0.67 -11.62
N PHE A 99 -0.84 -0.55 -10.33
CA PHE A 99 -1.99 0.11 -9.73
C PHE A 99 -1.53 1.49 -9.25
N LEU A 100 -1.80 2.53 -10.05
CA LEU A 100 -1.39 3.89 -9.73
C LEU A 100 -2.43 4.56 -8.84
N ALA A 101 -1.95 5.16 -7.75
CA ALA A 101 -2.75 5.93 -6.82
C ALA A 101 -2.16 7.32 -6.62
N THR A 102 -2.98 8.35 -6.81
CA THR A 102 -2.63 9.74 -6.45
C THR A 102 -3.74 10.39 -5.63
N LYS A 103 -3.66 11.71 -5.43
CA LYS A 103 -4.54 12.43 -4.52
C LYS A 103 -4.98 13.77 -5.11
N VAL A 104 -6.09 14.30 -4.60
CA VAL A 104 -6.49 15.70 -4.79
C VAL A 104 -6.34 16.44 -3.46
N TRP A 105 -5.69 17.60 -3.50
CA TRP A 105 -5.38 18.40 -2.31
C TRP A 105 -5.55 19.90 -2.60
N THR A 106 -6.77 20.30 -2.84
CA THR A 106 -7.15 21.69 -3.06
C THR A 106 -8.62 21.91 -2.68
N LYS A 107 -9.05 23.15 -2.61
CA LYS A 107 -10.45 23.52 -2.39
C LYS A 107 -11.06 23.97 -3.71
N GLY A 108 -12.37 23.79 -3.84
CA GLY A 108 -13.10 24.16 -5.05
C GLY A 108 -13.16 23.06 -6.11
N LYS A 109 -14.23 23.07 -6.91
CA LYS A 109 -14.45 22.07 -7.96
C LYS A 109 -13.45 22.25 -9.10
N THR A 110 -13.37 23.45 -9.65
CA THR A 110 -12.50 23.78 -10.79
C THR A 110 -11.03 23.52 -10.48
N GLU A 111 -10.59 23.96 -9.31
CA GLU A 111 -9.21 23.75 -8.85
C GLU A 111 -8.90 22.27 -8.62
N GLY A 112 -9.90 21.49 -8.15
CA GLY A 112 -9.79 20.03 -8.02
C GLY A 112 -9.63 19.36 -9.38
N GLU A 113 -10.48 19.67 -10.33
CA GLU A 113 -10.43 19.16 -11.70
C GLU A 113 -9.10 19.51 -12.39
N GLN A 114 -8.61 20.75 -12.22
CA GLN A 114 -7.32 21.19 -12.76
C GLN A 114 -6.16 20.43 -12.13
N GLN A 115 -6.12 20.27 -10.79
CA GLN A 115 -5.06 19.56 -10.12
C GLN A 115 -5.02 18.07 -10.54
N ILE A 116 -6.18 17.44 -10.67
CA ILE A 116 -6.27 16.05 -11.13
C ILE A 116 -5.78 15.93 -12.58
N SER A 117 -6.24 16.83 -13.47
CA SER A 117 -5.78 16.86 -14.87
C SER A 117 -4.26 17.04 -14.97
N GLU A 118 -3.68 17.88 -14.10
CA GLU A 118 -2.24 18.07 -14.03
C GLU A 118 -1.51 16.81 -13.55
N SER A 119 -2.06 16.07 -12.57
CA SER A 119 -1.52 14.79 -12.14
C SER A 119 -1.50 13.74 -13.27
N PHE A 120 -2.55 13.67 -14.09
CA PHE A 120 -2.57 12.80 -15.28
C PHE A 120 -1.46 13.14 -16.27
N LYS A 121 -1.25 14.45 -16.54
CA LYS A 121 -0.17 14.91 -17.43
C LYS A 121 1.21 14.60 -16.88
N LYS A 122 1.46 14.95 -15.62
CA LYS A 122 2.73 14.70 -14.95
C LYS A 122 3.09 13.22 -14.92
N MET A 123 2.13 12.37 -14.61
CA MET A 123 2.33 10.92 -14.56
C MET A 123 2.27 10.24 -15.93
N ASN A 124 2.12 11.00 -17.01
CA ASN A 124 2.08 10.49 -18.39
C ASN A 124 1.14 9.28 -18.54
N THR A 125 -0.09 9.43 -18.06
CA THR A 125 -1.09 8.35 -18.08
C THR A 125 -2.48 8.88 -18.46
N THR A 126 -3.27 8.04 -19.09
CA THR A 126 -4.68 8.33 -19.42
C THR A 126 -5.65 7.61 -18.47
N LYS A 127 -5.14 6.75 -17.59
CA LYS A 127 -5.93 6.01 -16.60
C LYS A 127 -5.22 6.04 -15.24
N MET A 128 -5.99 6.33 -14.21
CA MET A 128 -5.56 6.23 -12.82
C MET A 128 -6.45 5.21 -12.09
N GLU A 129 -5.85 4.26 -11.40
CA GLU A 129 -6.64 3.26 -10.68
C GLU A 129 -7.34 3.88 -9.47
N LEU A 130 -6.65 4.74 -8.69
CA LEU A 130 -7.22 5.33 -7.48
C LEU A 130 -6.88 6.82 -7.35
N ILE A 131 -7.88 7.66 -7.10
CA ILE A 131 -7.66 9.03 -6.62
C ILE A 131 -8.27 9.19 -5.23
N GLN A 132 -7.49 9.77 -4.31
CA GLN A 132 -7.86 9.95 -2.91
C GLN A 132 -7.97 11.42 -2.53
N ILE A 133 -8.94 11.77 -1.68
CA ILE A 133 -9.06 13.12 -1.11
C ILE A 133 -8.04 13.26 0.01
N HIS A 134 -6.99 14.07 -0.22
CA HIS A 134 -5.83 14.20 0.66
C HIS A 134 -6.15 15.02 1.91
N ASN A 135 -5.93 14.42 3.08
CA ASN A 135 -6.18 15.03 4.38
C ASN A 135 -7.62 15.60 4.55
N LEU A 136 -8.58 14.99 3.85
CA LEU A 136 -10.00 15.36 3.85
C LEU A 136 -10.27 16.81 3.40
N VAL A 137 -9.32 17.44 2.68
CA VAL A 137 -9.46 18.84 2.23
C VAL A 137 -10.62 18.95 1.26
N ASP A 138 -11.60 19.76 1.63
CA ASP A 138 -12.84 20.02 0.88
C ASP A 138 -13.51 18.72 0.34
N TRP A 139 -13.54 17.71 1.20
CA TRP A 139 -13.97 16.38 0.79
C TRP A 139 -15.38 16.34 0.19
N LYS A 140 -16.29 17.20 0.67
CA LYS A 140 -17.67 17.27 0.17
C LYS A 140 -17.77 17.73 -1.29
N THR A 141 -16.84 18.58 -1.71
CA THR A 141 -16.73 19.03 -3.11
C THR A 141 -15.98 17.97 -3.94
N GLN A 142 -14.82 17.54 -3.46
CA GLN A 142 -13.95 16.65 -4.22
C GLN A 142 -14.57 15.25 -4.47
N ILE A 143 -15.34 14.72 -3.52
CA ILE A 143 -15.98 13.41 -3.70
C ILE A 143 -16.97 13.40 -4.87
N LYS A 144 -17.63 14.54 -5.15
CA LYS A 144 -18.57 14.66 -6.29
C LYS A 144 -17.82 14.62 -7.62
N THR A 145 -16.69 15.34 -7.69
CA THR A 145 -15.80 15.32 -8.87
C THR A 145 -15.27 13.90 -9.12
N LEU A 146 -14.76 13.22 -8.08
CA LEU A 146 -14.24 11.87 -8.22
C LEU A 146 -15.31 10.84 -8.63
N ARG A 147 -16.56 11.01 -8.18
CA ARG A 147 -17.68 10.17 -8.63
C ARG A 147 -17.94 10.31 -10.13
N GLN A 148 -17.99 11.55 -10.63
CA GLN A 148 -18.16 11.81 -12.07
C GLN A 148 -17.03 11.14 -12.87
N MET A 149 -15.78 11.24 -12.41
CA MET A 149 -14.63 10.61 -13.07
C MET A 149 -14.68 9.08 -13.00
N LYS A 150 -15.18 8.51 -11.91
CA LYS A 150 -15.38 7.05 -11.80
C LYS A 150 -16.50 6.58 -12.73
N GLU A 151 -17.58 7.32 -12.83
CA GLU A 151 -18.71 7.04 -13.74
C GLU A 151 -18.30 7.13 -15.23
N SER A 152 -17.41 8.08 -15.57
CA SER A 152 -16.83 8.20 -16.93
C SER A 152 -15.74 7.16 -17.24
N GLY A 153 -15.25 6.43 -16.23
CA GLY A 153 -14.20 5.42 -16.37
C GLY A 153 -12.77 5.96 -16.41
N GLU A 154 -12.58 7.24 -16.13
CA GLU A 154 -11.25 7.86 -16.02
C GLU A 154 -10.47 7.34 -14.82
N ILE A 155 -11.17 7.01 -13.74
CA ILE A 155 -10.63 6.37 -12.55
C ILE A 155 -11.42 5.12 -12.19
N SER A 156 -10.78 4.15 -11.52
CA SER A 156 -11.46 2.92 -11.10
C SER A 156 -12.02 3.04 -9.68
N TYR A 157 -11.32 3.74 -8.78
CA TYR A 157 -11.63 3.80 -7.36
C TYR A 157 -11.50 5.19 -6.78
N ILE A 158 -12.31 5.44 -5.74
CA ILE A 158 -12.31 6.67 -4.95
C ILE A 158 -11.84 6.37 -3.54
N GLY A 159 -10.98 7.21 -2.97
CA GLY A 159 -10.53 7.05 -1.59
C GLY A 159 -10.51 8.36 -0.81
N ILE A 160 -10.35 8.20 0.50
CA ILE A 160 -10.02 9.28 1.43
C ILE A 160 -8.72 8.96 2.17
N THR A 161 -7.97 9.99 2.55
CA THR A 161 -6.75 9.75 3.32
C THR A 161 -6.50 10.81 4.38
N HIS A 162 -6.00 10.36 5.53
CA HIS A 162 -5.44 11.25 6.54
C HIS A 162 -4.33 10.53 7.34
N TYR A 163 -3.28 11.28 7.73
CA TYR A 163 -2.12 10.72 8.42
C TYR A 163 -2.11 10.96 9.94
N LYS A 164 -3.13 11.60 10.50
CA LYS A 164 -3.25 11.87 11.95
C LYS A 164 -4.40 11.07 12.53
N SER A 165 -4.20 10.41 13.65
CA SER A 165 -5.26 9.69 14.37
C SER A 165 -6.39 10.60 14.84
N SER A 166 -6.12 11.90 15.08
CA SER A 166 -7.16 12.89 15.41
C SER A 166 -8.24 13.06 14.34
N ALA A 167 -7.96 12.65 13.08
CA ALA A 167 -8.94 12.70 11.99
C ALA A 167 -9.74 11.39 11.83
N PHE A 168 -9.44 10.35 12.58
CA PHE A 168 -10.09 9.03 12.43
C PHE A 168 -11.60 9.09 12.64
N LYS A 169 -12.07 9.95 13.57
CA LYS A 169 -13.51 10.13 13.76
C LYS A 169 -14.20 10.73 12.53
N GLU A 170 -13.59 11.70 11.87
CA GLU A 170 -14.13 12.28 10.64
C GLU A 170 -14.08 11.26 9.47
N MET A 171 -12.97 10.50 9.33
CA MET A 171 -12.87 9.43 8.36
C MET A 171 -13.96 8.37 8.58
N GLU A 172 -14.22 7.96 9.81
CA GLU A 172 -15.31 7.05 10.17
C GLU A 172 -16.66 7.58 9.73
N ASP A 173 -16.94 8.87 10.01
CA ASP A 173 -18.22 9.49 9.65
C ASP A 173 -18.41 9.57 8.13
N ILE A 174 -17.33 9.75 7.35
CA ILE A 174 -17.36 9.71 5.89
C ILE A 174 -17.60 8.27 5.40
N ILE A 175 -16.87 7.29 5.92
CA ILE A 175 -17.01 5.87 5.54
C ILE A 175 -18.46 5.39 5.73
N LYS A 176 -19.11 5.83 6.79
CA LYS A 176 -20.50 5.45 7.08
C LYS A 176 -21.53 6.10 6.17
N LYS A 177 -21.23 7.23 5.56
CA LYS A 177 -22.19 8.06 4.83
C LYS A 177 -21.98 8.02 3.32
N GLU A 178 -20.75 7.78 2.89
CA GLU A 178 -20.36 7.95 1.50
C GLU A 178 -19.82 6.64 0.93
N PRO A 179 -20.28 6.22 -0.26
CA PRO A 179 -19.72 5.06 -0.93
C PRO A 179 -18.32 5.39 -1.44
N ILE A 180 -17.30 5.01 -0.68
CA ILE A 180 -15.88 5.10 -1.03
C ILE A 180 -15.27 3.71 -1.11
N ASP A 181 -14.25 3.54 -1.93
CA ASP A 181 -13.60 2.26 -2.14
C ASP A 181 -12.40 2.05 -1.23
N PHE A 182 -11.67 3.14 -0.91
CA PHE A 182 -10.44 3.08 -0.14
C PHE A 182 -10.37 4.11 0.99
N ALA A 183 -9.74 3.71 2.10
CA ALA A 183 -9.31 4.59 3.18
C ALA A 183 -7.81 4.39 3.43
N GLN A 184 -7.03 5.50 3.37
CA GLN A 184 -5.60 5.46 3.65
C GLN A 184 -5.28 6.18 4.95
N PHE A 185 -4.62 5.51 5.88
CA PHE A 185 -4.27 6.05 7.19
C PHE A 185 -3.03 5.39 7.79
N ASN A 186 -2.48 6.00 8.85
CA ASN A 186 -1.35 5.45 9.56
C ASN A 186 -1.76 4.29 10.48
N TYR A 187 -0.97 3.23 10.41
CA TYR A 187 -1.04 2.10 11.33
C TYR A 187 0.31 1.40 11.39
N SER A 188 0.76 1.06 12.59
CA SER A 188 2.00 0.33 12.82
C SER A 188 2.00 -0.30 14.20
N ILE A 189 2.96 -1.15 14.49
CA ILE A 189 3.11 -1.75 15.82
C ILE A 189 3.26 -0.72 16.95
N GLY A 190 3.81 0.47 16.66
CA GLY A 190 3.97 1.55 17.63
C GLY A 190 2.93 2.68 17.52
N GLU A 191 1.94 2.57 16.62
CA GLU A 191 0.89 3.56 16.38
C GLU A 191 -0.40 2.81 16.02
N ARG A 192 -1.20 2.47 17.04
CA ARG A 192 -2.24 1.44 16.98
C ARG A 192 -3.68 1.96 17.06
N ASP A 193 -3.88 3.27 17.11
CA ASP A 193 -5.22 3.88 17.28
C ASP A 193 -6.24 3.38 16.24
N ALA A 194 -5.77 2.96 15.05
CA ALA A 194 -6.64 2.43 14.00
C ALA A 194 -7.27 1.08 14.36
N GLU A 195 -6.67 0.28 15.25
CA GLU A 195 -7.18 -1.04 15.67
C GLU A 195 -8.50 -0.93 16.42
N GLU A 196 -8.71 0.16 17.16
CA GLU A 196 -9.85 0.31 18.03
C GLU A 196 -11.16 0.51 17.26
N ARG A 197 -11.12 1.29 16.17
CA ARG A 197 -12.31 1.68 15.44
C ARG A 197 -12.18 1.71 13.92
N LEU A 198 -11.12 2.31 13.37
CA LEU A 198 -11.08 2.63 11.94
C LEU A 198 -10.89 1.38 11.06
N LEU A 199 -10.02 0.45 11.46
CA LEU A 199 -9.87 -0.83 10.77
C LEU A 199 -11.16 -1.68 10.84
N PRO A 200 -11.81 -1.87 12.01
CA PRO A 200 -13.11 -2.56 12.07
C PRO A 200 -14.18 -1.92 11.20
N ILE A 201 -14.31 -0.59 11.21
CA ILE A 201 -15.30 0.12 10.39
C ILE A 201 -15.04 -0.06 8.90
N CYS A 202 -13.78 0.00 8.45
CA CYS A 202 -13.45 -0.27 7.05
C CYS A 202 -13.89 -1.70 6.66
N GLN A 203 -13.70 -2.66 7.54
CA GLN A 203 -14.13 -4.04 7.31
C GLN A 203 -15.66 -4.16 7.25
N ASP A 204 -16.37 -3.55 8.19
CA ASP A 204 -17.84 -3.60 8.30
C ASP A 204 -18.54 -2.94 7.10
N TYR A 205 -17.95 -1.87 6.55
CA TYR A 205 -18.49 -1.11 5.43
C TYR A 205 -17.90 -1.50 4.07
N GLY A 206 -17.05 -2.53 4.03
CA GLY A 206 -16.48 -3.01 2.78
C GLY A 206 -15.55 -2.01 2.10
N VAL A 207 -14.75 -1.28 2.88
CA VAL A 207 -13.77 -0.30 2.39
C VAL A 207 -12.38 -0.89 2.46
N ALA A 208 -11.65 -0.91 1.36
CA ALA A 208 -10.27 -1.34 1.30
C ALA A 208 -9.35 -0.37 2.05
N THR A 209 -8.30 -0.88 2.70
CA THR A 209 -7.39 -0.04 3.48
C THR A 209 -6.01 0.02 2.86
N ILE A 210 -5.42 1.22 2.85
CA ILE A 210 -4.01 1.43 2.51
C ILE A 210 -3.30 1.97 3.75
N ILE A 211 -2.28 1.25 4.21
CA ILE A 211 -1.55 1.64 5.42
C ILE A 211 -0.32 2.45 5.07
N ASN A 212 -0.30 3.69 5.48
CA ASN A 212 0.87 4.56 5.40
C ASN A 212 1.69 4.54 6.70
N ARG A 213 2.95 5.04 6.66
CA ARG A 213 3.88 5.16 7.79
C ARG A 213 4.12 3.87 8.59
N PRO A 214 4.23 2.69 7.96
CA PRO A 214 4.36 1.41 8.67
C PRO A 214 5.58 1.36 9.61
N PHE A 215 6.58 2.20 9.36
CA PHE A 215 7.82 2.30 10.14
C PHE A 215 7.90 3.56 11.01
N MET A 216 6.79 4.32 11.19
CA MET A 216 6.76 5.57 11.95
C MET A 216 7.87 6.55 11.51
N ARG A 217 8.04 6.74 10.20
CA ARG A 217 9.14 7.55 9.60
C ARG A 217 10.53 7.10 10.08
N GLY A 218 10.76 5.81 10.23
CA GLY A 218 12.02 5.22 10.66
C GLY A 218 12.26 5.25 12.19
N LYS A 219 11.30 5.72 13.00
CA LYS A 219 11.40 5.69 14.46
C LYS A 219 11.56 4.27 14.98
N LEU A 220 10.81 3.32 14.45
CA LEU A 220 10.91 1.91 14.85
C LEU A 220 12.32 1.34 14.66
N PHE A 221 12.96 1.58 13.52
CA PHE A 221 14.34 1.13 13.30
C PHE A 221 15.34 1.74 14.29
N ARG A 222 15.13 2.99 14.69
CA ARG A 222 15.99 3.62 15.70
C ARG A 222 15.79 3.00 17.07
N SER A 223 14.54 2.71 17.46
CA SER A 223 14.24 2.08 18.75
C SER A 223 14.79 0.66 18.87
N PHE A 224 14.84 -0.08 17.74
CA PHE A 224 15.30 -1.48 17.70
C PHE A 224 16.75 -1.65 17.21
N LYS A 225 17.51 -0.54 17.08
CA LYS A 225 18.87 -0.57 16.49
C LYS A 225 19.82 -1.57 17.15
N ASN A 226 19.73 -1.73 18.47
CA ASN A 226 20.61 -2.59 19.26
C ASN A 226 19.96 -3.93 19.66
N GLN A 227 18.79 -4.24 19.10
CA GLN A 227 18.08 -5.47 19.39
C GLN A 227 18.30 -6.50 18.28
N THR A 228 18.38 -7.77 18.65
CA THR A 228 18.41 -8.89 17.72
C THR A 228 17.01 -9.46 17.53
N LEU A 229 16.71 -9.91 16.32
CA LEU A 229 15.46 -10.59 16.06
C LEU A 229 15.36 -11.86 16.93
N PRO A 230 14.21 -12.10 17.60
CA PRO A 230 13.95 -13.34 18.31
C PRO A 230 14.06 -14.57 17.40
N ASN A 231 14.55 -15.69 17.92
CA ASN A 231 14.74 -16.91 17.14
C ASN A 231 13.45 -17.42 16.50
N TRP A 232 12.29 -17.23 17.15
CA TRP A 232 10.98 -17.64 16.63
C TRP A 232 10.54 -16.87 15.38
N CYS A 233 11.19 -15.74 15.04
CA CYS A 233 10.91 -15.01 13.80
C CYS A 233 11.13 -15.87 12.56
N LYS A 234 12.07 -16.82 12.62
CA LYS A 234 12.37 -17.77 11.51
C LYS A 234 11.16 -18.65 11.18
N ASP A 235 10.34 -19.00 12.18
CA ASP A 235 9.13 -19.82 12.00
C ASP A 235 8.04 -19.10 11.19
N TYR A 236 8.19 -17.79 10.99
CA TYR A 236 7.27 -16.91 10.28
C TYR A 236 7.93 -16.22 9.08
N ASP A 237 9.05 -16.74 8.60
CA ASP A 237 9.82 -16.18 7.48
C ASP A 237 10.19 -14.70 7.69
N ILE A 238 10.54 -14.32 8.93
CA ILE A 238 10.96 -12.98 9.31
C ILE A 238 12.47 -12.96 9.47
N SER A 239 13.18 -12.25 8.58
CA SER A 239 14.64 -12.16 8.56
C SER A 239 15.18 -10.74 8.82
N SER A 240 14.29 -9.73 8.91
CA SER A 240 14.64 -8.35 9.18
C SER A 240 13.63 -7.67 10.11
N TRP A 241 14.02 -6.57 10.76
CA TRP A 241 13.09 -5.72 11.49
C TRP A 241 12.05 -5.08 10.57
N GLY A 242 12.39 -4.81 9.31
CA GLY A 242 11.42 -4.33 8.32
C GLY A 242 10.29 -5.33 8.12
N GLN A 243 10.62 -6.59 7.88
CA GLN A 243 9.65 -7.67 7.75
C GLN A 243 8.85 -7.89 9.04
N PHE A 244 9.50 -7.81 10.21
CA PHE A 244 8.82 -7.91 11.51
C PHE A 244 7.70 -6.86 11.65
N PHE A 245 8.00 -5.59 11.39
CA PHE A 245 7.02 -4.51 11.51
C PHE A 245 5.90 -4.62 10.47
N LEU A 246 6.22 -5.03 9.24
CA LEU A 246 5.22 -5.22 8.20
C LEU A 246 4.32 -6.43 8.48
N LYS A 247 4.88 -7.56 8.91
CA LYS A 247 4.08 -8.75 9.26
C LYS A 247 3.15 -8.52 10.44
N TYR A 248 3.51 -7.64 11.40
CA TYR A 248 2.59 -7.17 12.42
C TYR A 248 1.33 -6.55 11.81
N ILE A 249 1.50 -5.67 10.84
CA ILE A 249 0.39 -4.98 10.16
C ILE A 249 -0.42 -5.97 9.31
N ILE A 250 0.28 -6.85 8.57
CA ILE A 250 -0.32 -7.88 7.71
C ILE A 250 -1.20 -8.85 8.51
N ALA A 251 -0.88 -9.11 9.78
CA ALA A 251 -1.66 -9.98 10.66
C ALA A 251 -3.11 -9.49 10.87
N ASN A 252 -3.38 -8.21 10.69
CA ASN A 252 -4.73 -7.67 10.76
C ASN A 252 -5.48 -7.93 9.43
N PRO A 253 -6.60 -8.68 9.44
CA PRO A 253 -7.32 -9.03 8.22
C PRO A 253 -8.00 -7.84 7.52
N ALA A 254 -8.25 -6.74 8.23
CA ALA A 254 -8.81 -5.52 7.67
C ALA A 254 -7.80 -4.70 6.83
N VAL A 255 -6.51 -5.05 6.84
CA VAL A 255 -5.49 -4.38 6.03
C VAL A 255 -5.49 -4.94 4.62
N THR A 256 -5.70 -4.10 3.61
CA THR A 256 -5.71 -4.51 2.19
C THR A 256 -4.34 -4.33 1.55
N ASN A 257 -3.67 -3.20 1.80
CA ASN A 257 -2.34 -2.91 1.24
C ASN A 257 -1.52 -2.06 2.22
N ILE A 258 -0.19 -2.17 2.16
CA ILE A 258 0.75 -1.39 2.95
C ILE A 258 1.73 -0.73 1.98
N ILE A 259 2.02 0.57 2.18
CA ILE A 259 2.88 1.37 1.29
C ILE A 259 4.15 1.85 2.00
N PRO A 260 5.10 0.93 2.34
CA PRO A 260 6.39 1.35 2.84
C PRO A 260 7.13 2.17 1.78
N ALA A 261 7.69 3.32 2.18
CA ALA A 261 8.46 4.18 1.29
C ALA A 261 9.96 3.87 1.40
N THR A 262 10.65 3.80 0.26
CA THR A 262 12.09 3.57 0.20
C THR A 262 12.74 4.21 -1.03
N SER A 263 14.01 4.60 -0.91
CA SER A 263 14.89 5.04 -2.00
C SER A 263 15.92 3.98 -2.41
N LYS A 264 15.77 2.72 -1.96
CA LYS A 264 16.73 1.65 -2.20
C LYS A 264 16.01 0.37 -2.63
N SER A 265 16.41 -0.21 -3.76
CA SER A 265 15.86 -1.46 -4.31
C SER A 265 16.00 -2.64 -3.33
N LYS A 266 17.10 -2.75 -2.60
CA LYS A 266 17.27 -3.77 -1.55
C LYS A 266 16.22 -3.69 -0.43
N ASN A 267 15.79 -2.46 -0.06
CA ASN A 267 14.75 -2.30 0.96
C ASN A 267 13.37 -2.65 0.38
N MET A 268 13.13 -2.36 -0.92
CA MET A 268 11.89 -2.77 -1.58
C MET A 268 11.78 -4.29 -1.63
N LEU A 269 12.87 -4.98 -1.95
CA LEU A 269 12.95 -6.44 -1.91
C LEU A 269 12.64 -6.98 -0.51
N ASP A 270 13.27 -6.43 0.52
CA ASP A 270 13.04 -6.82 1.92
C ASP A 270 11.58 -6.60 2.35
N ASN A 271 10.99 -5.45 1.96
CA ASN A 271 9.59 -5.14 2.22
C ASN A 271 8.66 -6.13 1.50
N SER A 272 8.96 -6.50 0.25
CA SER A 272 8.17 -7.45 -0.54
C SER A 272 8.12 -8.83 0.12
N PHE A 273 9.24 -9.30 0.68
CA PHE A 273 9.30 -10.57 1.40
C PHE A 273 8.40 -10.60 2.66
N ALA A 274 8.10 -9.46 3.26
CA ALA A 274 7.12 -9.42 4.35
C ALA A 274 5.72 -9.87 3.90
N GLY A 275 5.37 -9.64 2.64
CA GLY A 275 4.10 -10.06 2.05
C GLY A 275 4.06 -11.52 1.60
N MET A 276 5.14 -12.27 1.77
CA MET A 276 5.29 -13.66 1.35
C MET A 276 5.40 -14.60 2.55
N GLY A 277 5.31 -15.91 2.28
CA GLY A 277 5.47 -16.95 3.28
C GLY A 277 4.35 -16.98 4.31
N ARG A 278 4.67 -17.41 5.52
CA ARG A 278 3.69 -17.58 6.59
C ARG A 278 3.17 -16.24 7.11
N VAL A 279 1.84 -16.07 7.08
CA VAL A 279 1.18 -14.90 7.67
C VAL A 279 1.17 -15.04 9.20
N ALA A 280 1.52 -13.97 9.92
CA ALA A 280 1.37 -13.94 11.37
C ALA A 280 -0.11 -13.93 11.73
N ASP A 281 -0.47 -14.72 12.72
CA ASP A 281 -1.80 -14.73 13.32
C ASP A 281 -1.88 -13.78 14.54
N PHE A 282 -3.05 -13.67 15.12
CA PHE A 282 -3.26 -12.83 16.31
C PHE A 282 -2.36 -13.21 17.50
N LYS A 283 -2.03 -14.50 17.67
CA LYS A 283 -1.15 -14.96 18.75
C LYS A 283 0.27 -14.43 18.55
N ILE A 284 0.76 -14.47 17.33
CA ILE A 284 2.08 -13.93 16.99
C ILE A 284 2.09 -12.40 17.04
N GLN A 285 1.03 -11.75 16.59
CA GLN A 285 0.89 -10.30 16.72
C GLN A 285 1.00 -9.86 18.20
N LYS A 286 0.33 -10.56 19.11
CA LYS A 286 0.46 -10.31 20.55
C LYS A 286 1.91 -10.49 21.03
N ARG A 287 2.58 -11.56 20.61
CA ARG A 287 3.98 -11.81 20.94
C ARG A 287 4.93 -10.76 20.38
N MET A 288 4.62 -10.20 19.20
CA MET A 288 5.37 -9.08 18.65
C MET A 288 5.26 -7.82 19.51
N LEU A 289 4.09 -7.56 20.11
CA LEU A 289 3.88 -6.42 21.01
C LEU A 289 4.69 -6.53 22.32
N GLU A 290 4.99 -7.72 22.78
CA GLU A 290 5.81 -7.94 23.97
C GLU A 290 7.29 -7.49 23.76
N MET A 291 7.68 -7.17 22.51
CA MET A 291 9.00 -6.68 22.16
C MET A 291 9.12 -5.14 22.21
N LEU A 292 8.00 -4.41 22.36
CA LEU A 292 7.99 -2.94 22.48
C LEU A 292 8.32 -2.49 23.89
#